data_7a15c6ce3dcf9225362d14b3fa6e090f
#
_entry.id   7a15c6ce3dcf9225362d14b3fa6e090f
#
_cell.length_a   1.000
_cell.length_b   1.000
_cell.length_c   1.000
_cell.angle_alpha   90.00
_cell.angle_beta   90.00
_cell.angle_gamma   90.00
#
_symmetry.space_group_name_H-M   'P 1'
#
loop_
_entity.id
_entity.type
_entity.pdbx_description
1 polymer ?
#
loop_
_entity_poly.entity_id
_entity_poly.type
_entity_poly.pdbx_seq_one_letter_code
_entity_poly.pdbx_strand_id
1 'polypeptide(L)'
;MTQSSVDIHAISERVQQESLVVDRIFQEMDRVIVGQRYMVERLLIGLFCDGHILLEGVPGLAKTLTVSTLAKIVDASFKRIQFTPDLLPADLTGTTIYNQHQGDFIPKKGPVFANLILADEINRAPAKVQSALLECMQERQVTIGDETYHLEDPFLVMATQN
;
A
#
# COMPACT_ATOMS: atom_id res chain seq x y z
N MET A 1 35.62 7.26 -24.62
CA MET A 1 34.39 6.66 -24.06
C MET A 1 34.77 5.49 -23.14
N THR A 2 35.00 5.76 -21.86
CA THR A 2 35.37 4.76 -20.87
C THR A 2 34.09 4.04 -20.44
N GLN A 3 33.91 2.81 -20.89
CA GLN A 3 32.94 1.90 -20.30
C GLN A 3 33.37 1.67 -18.83
N SER A 4 32.59 2.20 -17.89
CA SER A 4 32.68 1.85 -16.48
C SER A 4 32.41 0.35 -16.38
N SER A 5 33.44 -0.45 -16.14
CA SER A 5 33.30 -1.86 -15.80
C SER A 5 32.52 -1.91 -14.48
N VAL A 6 31.28 -2.38 -14.56
CA VAL A 6 30.44 -2.60 -13.40
C VAL A 6 31.16 -3.64 -12.54
N ASP A 7 31.60 -3.25 -11.34
CA ASP A 7 32.24 -4.14 -10.40
C ASP A 7 31.21 -5.11 -9.81
N ILE A 8 31.11 -6.29 -10.42
CA ILE A 8 30.16 -7.34 -10.04
C ILE A 8 30.37 -7.79 -8.59
N HIS A 9 31.62 -7.77 -8.10
CA HIS A 9 31.91 -8.13 -6.72
C HIS A 9 31.31 -7.11 -5.73
N ALA A 10 31.51 -5.82 -5.96
CA ALA A 10 30.95 -4.77 -5.12
C ALA A 10 29.42 -4.79 -5.12
N ILE A 11 28.79 -5.07 -6.26
CA ILE A 11 27.33 -5.23 -6.34
C ILE A 11 26.87 -6.45 -5.56
N SER A 12 27.58 -7.58 -5.69
CA SER A 12 27.24 -8.82 -4.99
C SER A 12 27.33 -8.67 -3.48
N GLU A 13 28.39 -8.04 -2.98
CA GLU A 13 28.56 -7.74 -1.56
C GLU A 13 27.44 -6.84 -1.02
N ARG A 14 27.10 -5.80 -1.78
CA ARG A 14 25.99 -4.89 -1.42
C ARG A 14 24.65 -5.62 -1.38
N VAL A 15 24.35 -6.45 -2.37
CA VAL A 15 23.13 -7.27 -2.40
C VAL A 15 23.08 -8.20 -1.19
N GLN A 16 24.19 -8.85 -0.83
CA GLN A 16 24.25 -9.71 0.36
C GLN A 16 23.97 -8.94 1.67
N GLN A 17 24.53 -7.74 1.81
CA GLN A 17 24.28 -6.90 3.01
C GLN A 17 22.84 -6.43 3.09
N GLU A 18 22.26 -5.96 1.98
CA GLU A 18 20.89 -5.46 1.96
C GLU A 18 19.85 -6.59 2.05
N SER A 19 20.16 -7.82 1.60
CA SER A 19 19.28 -8.98 1.73
C SER A 19 19.04 -9.40 3.19
N LEU A 20 19.91 -9.05 4.12
CA LEU A 20 19.72 -9.36 5.55
C LEU A 20 18.44 -8.73 6.13
N VAL A 21 18.03 -7.58 5.61
CA VAL A 21 16.77 -6.94 6.01
C VAL A 21 15.57 -7.78 5.56
N VAL A 22 15.62 -8.28 4.32
CA VAL A 22 14.59 -9.15 3.75
C VAL A 22 14.46 -10.44 4.55
N ASP A 23 15.59 -11.08 4.90
CA ASP A 23 15.59 -12.29 5.72
C ASP A 23 14.98 -12.07 7.10
N ARG A 24 15.28 -10.93 7.74
CA ARG A 24 14.66 -10.55 9.02
C ARG A 24 13.15 -10.37 8.89
N ILE A 25 12.68 -9.71 7.83
CA ILE A 25 11.25 -9.54 7.59
C ILE A 25 10.58 -10.91 7.42
N PHE A 26 11.15 -11.83 6.65
CA PHE A 26 10.62 -13.19 6.51
C PHE A 26 10.57 -13.92 7.86
N GLN A 27 11.62 -13.84 8.67
CA GLN A 27 11.66 -14.47 10.00
C GLN A 27 10.55 -13.94 10.91
N GLU A 28 10.30 -12.63 10.92
CA GLU A 28 9.21 -12.05 11.71
C GLU A 28 7.84 -12.40 11.14
N MET A 29 7.69 -12.43 9.82
CA MET A 29 6.46 -12.86 9.16
C MET A 29 6.14 -14.32 9.47
N ASP A 30 7.11 -15.22 9.40
CA ASP A 30 6.94 -16.67 9.63
C ASP A 30 6.50 -17.01 11.07
N ARG A 31 6.70 -16.10 12.03
CA ARG A 31 6.19 -16.24 13.41
C ARG A 31 4.66 -16.11 13.50
N VAL A 32 4.06 -15.43 12.55
CA VAL A 32 2.63 -15.08 12.58
C VAL A 32 1.87 -15.73 11.43
N ILE A 33 2.50 -15.82 10.25
CA ILE A 33 1.89 -16.27 9.01
C ILE A 33 2.42 -17.63 8.62
N VAL A 34 1.54 -18.62 8.55
CA VAL A 34 1.89 -19.98 8.14
C VAL A 34 1.47 -20.22 6.69
N GLY A 35 2.39 -20.71 5.86
CA GLY A 35 2.07 -21.20 4.52
C GLY A 35 1.83 -20.14 3.44
N GLN A 36 2.05 -18.85 3.71
CA GLN A 36 1.81 -17.76 2.76
C GLN A 36 3.10 -17.11 2.22
N ARG A 37 4.21 -17.87 2.18
CA ARG A 37 5.51 -17.33 1.79
C ARG A 37 5.49 -16.66 0.41
N TYR A 38 4.79 -17.24 -0.56
CA TYR A 38 4.65 -16.65 -1.90
C TYR A 38 3.99 -15.26 -1.86
N MET A 39 2.92 -15.09 -1.07
CA MET A 39 2.24 -13.80 -0.92
C MET A 39 3.14 -12.77 -0.23
N VAL A 40 3.86 -13.17 0.82
CA VAL A 40 4.82 -12.30 1.52
C VAL A 40 5.93 -11.85 0.56
N GLU A 41 6.48 -12.77 -0.23
CA GLU A 41 7.49 -12.45 -1.24
C GLU A 41 6.98 -11.43 -2.26
N ARG A 42 5.75 -11.58 -2.77
CA ARG A 42 5.15 -10.62 -3.71
C ARG A 42 4.91 -9.25 -3.07
N LEU A 43 4.49 -9.23 -1.80
CA LEU A 43 4.36 -7.98 -1.05
C LEU A 43 5.69 -7.25 -0.91
N LEU A 44 6.77 -7.96 -0.60
CA LEU A 44 8.11 -7.38 -0.50
C LEU A 44 8.61 -6.89 -1.86
N ILE A 45 8.40 -7.65 -2.94
CA ILE A 45 8.73 -7.19 -4.29
C ILE A 45 7.98 -5.89 -4.61
N GLY A 46 6.67 -5.84 -4.37
CA GLY A 46 5.88 -4.63 -4.57
C GLY A 46 6.41 -3.44 -3.76
N LEU A 47 6.74 -3.68 -2.49
CA LEU A 47 7.26 -2.64 -1.59
C LEU A 47 8.61 -2.09 -2.05
N PHE A 48 9.57 -2.97 -2.37
CA PHE A 48 10.92 -2.55 -2.79
C PHE A 48 10.99 -1.99 -4.21
N CYS A 49 10.05 -2.38 -5.08
CA CYS A 49 9.97 -1.85 -6.44
C CYS A 49 9.04 -0.64 -6.57
N ASP A 50 8.57 -0.09 -5.45
CA ASP A 50 7.60 1.01 -5.41
C ASP A 50 6.35 0.74 -6.28
N GLY A 51 5.90 -0.52 -6.28
CA GLY A 51 4.79 -1.00 -7.08
C GLY A 51 3.56 -1.32 -6.25
N HIS A 52 2.50 -1.75 -6.93
CA HIS A 52 1.24 -2.19 -6.34
C HIS A 52 0.93 -3.62 -6.76
N ILE A 53 0.02 -4.29 -6.05
CA ILE A 53 -0.26 -5.71 -6.25
C ILE A 53 -1.75 -5.92 -6.48
N LEU A 54 -2.09 -6.67 -7.52
CA LEU A 54 -3.43 -7.23 -7.70
C LEU A 54 -3.39 -8.72 -7.40
N LEU A 55 -4.23 -9.15 -6.46
CA LEU A 55 -4.39 -10.54 -6.10
C LEU A 55 -5.75 -11.05 -6.57
N GLU A 56 -5.72 -11.94 -7.54
CA GLU A 56 -6.90 -12.64 -8.06
C GLU A 56 -7.04 -14.01 -7.43
N GLY A 57 -8.28 -14.43 -7.12
CA GLY A 57 -8.60 -15.79 -6.71
C GLY A 57 -9.15 -15.94 -5.30
N VAL A 58 -9.02 -17.13 -4.75
CA VAL A 58 -9.79 -17.72 -3.64
C VAL A 58 -9.85 -16.84 -2.37
N PRO A 59 -11.03 -16.63 -1.78
CA PRO A 59 -11.18 -16.03 -0.46
C PRO A 59 -10.54 -16.88 0.64
N GLY A 60 -10.07 -16.26 1.73
CA GLY A 60 -9.61 -17.00 2.92
C GLY A 60 -8.09 -17.12 3.10
N LEU A 61 -7.27 -16.42 2.32
CA LEU A 61 -5.80 -16.50 2.37
C LEU A 61 -5.14 -15.66 3.50
N ALA A 62 -5.83 -15.37 4.58
CA ALA A 62 -5.30 -14.51 5.66
C ALA A 62 -4.70 -13.17 5.16
N LYS A 63 -5.18 -12.64 4.03
CA LYS A 63 -4.68 -11.44 3.34
C LYS A 63 -4.52 -10.25 4.30
N THR A 64 -5.57 -9.96 5.05
CA THR A 64 -5.57 -8.85 6.02
C THR A 64 -4.50 -9.03 7.09
N LEU A 65 -4.36 -10.25 7.63
CA LEU A 65 -3.35 -10.55 8.63
C LEU A 65 -1.95 -10.39 8.04
N THR A 66 -1.70 -10.87 6.83
CA THR A 66 -0.39 -10.79 6.17
C THR A 66 0.03 -9.34 5.95
N VAL A 67 -0.84 -8.50 5.34
CA VAL A 67 -0.50 -7.09 5.07
C VAL A 67 -0.35 -6.30 6.37
N SER A 68 -1.24 -6.50 7.34
CA SER A 68 -1.16 -5.81 8.62
C SER A 68 0.06 -6.22 9.46
N THR A 69 0.50 -7.48 9.35
CA THR A 69 1.72 -7.95 10.01
C THR A 69 2.96 -7.34 9.35
N LEU A 70 3.02 -7.32 8.02
CA LEU A 70 4.10 -6.65 7.30
C LEU A 70 4.19 -5.17 7.68
N ALA A 71 3.06 -4.46 7.69
CA ALA A 71 3.01 -3.05 8.09
C ALA A 71 3.61 -2.82 9.48
N LYS A 72 3.29 -3.67 10.46
CA LYS A 72 3.86 -3.61 11.81
C LYS A 72 5.37 -3.86 11.84
N ILE A 73 5.86 -4.82 11.03
CA ILE A 73 7.29 -5.16 10.97
C ILE A 73 8.11 -4.01 10.41
N VAL A 74 7.58 -3.30 9.41
CA VAL A 74 8.26 -2.17 8.76
C VAL A 74 7.90 -0.81 9.36
N ASP A 75 7.18 -0.80 10.50
CA ASP A 75 6.71 0.40 11.20
C ASP A 75 5.91 1.36 10.30
N ALA A 76 5.01 0.79 9.50
CA ALA A 76 4.15 1.52 8.56
C ALA A 76 2.68 1.47 8.98
N SER A 77 1.92 2.50 8.62
CA SER A 77 0.48 2.54 8.84
C SER A 77 -0.26 1.59 7.89
N PHE A 78 -1.35 0.98 8.38
CA PHE A 78 -2.17 0.05 7.61
C PHE A 78 -3.65 0.43 7.63
N LYS A 79 -4.30 0.33 6.47
CA LYS A 79 -5.76 0.44 6.34
C LYS A 79 -6.31 -0.66 5.43
N ARG A 80 -7.44 -1.26 5.84
CA ARG A 80 -8.26 -2.11 4.99
C ARG A 80 -9.46 -1.32 4.52
N ILE A 81 -9.74 -1.38 3.23
CA ILE A 81 -10.88 -0.76 2.57
C ILE A 81 -11.68 -1.88 1.90
N GLN A 82 -12.91 -2.09 2.35
CA GLN A 82 -13.83 -3.00 1.70
C GLN A 82 -14.57 -2.26 0.59
N PHE A 83 -14.39 -2.68 -0.65
CA PHE A 83 -15.04 -2.06 -1.79
C PHE A 83 -16.45 -2.58 -1.96
N THR A 84 -17.43 -1.66 -2.03
CA THR A 84 -18.86 -1.95 -2.15
C THR A 84 -19.49 -1.07 -3.25
N PRO A 85 -20.67 -1.45 -3.80
CA PRO A 85 -21.31 -0.68 -4.87
C PRO A 85 -21.75 0.74 -4.48
N ASP A 86 -21.89 1.03 -3.21
CA ASP A 86 -22.29 2.32 -2.65
C ASP A 86 -21.13 3.22 -2.22
N LEU A 87 -19.89 2.75 -2.32
CA LEU A 87 -18.69 3.51 -1.97
C LEU A 87 -18.55 4.75 -2.86
N LEU A 88 -18.13 5.86 -2.29
CA LEU A 88 -17.85 7.12 -2.99
C LEU A 88 -16.33 7.41 -3.02
N PRO A 89 -15.83 8.16 -4.02
CA PRO A 89 -14.42 8.57 -4.04
C PRO A 89 -13.96 9.27 -2.75
N ALA A 90 -14.81 10.10 -2.14
CA ALA A 90 -14.52 10.80 -0.90
C ALA A 90 -14.33 9.85 0.30
N ASP A 91 -14.90 8.64 0.26
CA ASP A 91 -14.67 7.62 1.30
C ASP A 91 -13.23 7.08 1.27
N LEU A 92 -12.56 7.18 0.11
CA LEU A 92 -11.14 6.84 -0.07
C LEU A 92 -10.23 8.01 0.24
N THR A 93 -10.47 9.14 -0.41
CA THR A 93 -9.57 10.31 -0.40
C THR A 93 -9.77 11.21 0.81
N GLY A 94 -10.97 11.20 1.35
CA GLY A 94 -11.39 12.15 2.39
C GLY A 94 -12.20 13.31 1.81
N THR A 95 -12.62 14.19 2.70
CA THR A 95 -13.47 15.34 2.37
C THR A 95 -13.24 16.48 3.37
N THR A 96 -13.74 17.66 3.07
CA THR A 96 -13.79 18.76 4.03
C THR A 96 -15.01 18.59 4.95
N ILE A 97 -14.83 18.82 6.25
CA ILE A 97 -15.89 18.81 7.24
C ILE A 97 -15.97 20.17 7.92
N TYR A 98 -17.19 20.65 8.23
CA TYR A 98 -17.38 21.87 8.95
C TYR A 98 -17.11 21.67 10.45
N ASN A 99 -16.14 22.41 10.99
CA ASN A 99 -15.83 22.41 12.41
C ASN A 99 -16.60 23.54 13.11
N GLN A 100 -17.62 23.18 13.86
CA GLN A 100 -18.47 24.15 14.57
C GLN A 100 -17.72 24.98 15.62
N HIS A 101 -16.64 24.46 16.23
CA HIS A 101 -15.86 25.19 17.24
C HIS A 101 -14.97 26.26 16.63
N GLN A 102 -14.48 26.04 15.42
CA GLN A 102 -13.59 26.97 14.70
C GLN A 102 -14.35 27.83 13.70
N GLY A 103 -15.59 27.46 13.35
CA GLY A 103 -16.40 28.14 12.35
C GLY A 103 -15.88 27.99 10.92
N ASP A 104 -15.06 26.95 10.64
CA ASP A 104 -14.35 26.77 9.38
C ASP A 104 -14.43 25.33 8.87
N PHE A 105 -14.10 25.16 7.58
CA PHE A 105 -14.00 23.84 6.96
C PHE A 105 -12.57 23.29 7.12
N ILE A 106 -12.47 22.08 7.68
CA ILE A 106 -11.20 21.39 7.86
C ILE A 106 -11.14 20.12 7.01
N PRO A 107 -9.99 19.80 6.40
CA PRO A 107 -9.84 18.55 5.66
C PRO A 107 -9.80 17.35 6.61
N LYS A 108 -10.62 16.35 6.31
CA LYS A 108 -10.57 15.03 6.95
C LYS A 108 -10.01 14.03 5.97
N LYS A 109 -8.76 13.62 6.18
CA LYS A 109 -8.05 12.65 5.35
C LYS A 109 -8.73 11.29 5.38
N GLY A 110 -8.85 10.66 4.21
CA GLY A 110 -9.41 9.32 4.03
C GLY A 110 -8.37 8.21 4.26
N PRO A 111 -8.79 6.95 4.12
CA PRO A 111 -7.93 5.79 4.36
C PRO A 111 -6.76 5.65 3.36
N VAL A 112 -6.78 6.31 2.21
CA VAL A 112 -5.66 6.29 1.24
C VAL A 112 -4.38 6.94 1.77
N PHE A 113 -4.45 7.68 2.87
CA PHE A 113 -3.26 8.27 3.51
C PHE A 113 -2.47 7.29 4.37
N ALA A 114 -2.83 6.01 4.38
CA ALA A 114 -1.99 4.98 4.99
C ALA A 114 -0.90 4.49 4.03
N ASN A 115 0.21 4.00 4.59
CA ASN A 115 1.33 3.47 3.83
C ASN A 115 0.98 2.15 3.11
N LEU A 116 0.35 1.21 3.81
CA LEU A 116 -0.06 -0.06 3.26
C LEU A 116 -1.59 -0.16 3.26
N ILE A 117 -2.16 -0.39 2.09
CA ILE A 117 -3.62 -0.45 1.90
C ILE A 117 -3.99 -1.82 1.35
N LEU A 118 -4.95 -2.48 2.00
CA LEU A 118 -5.66 -3.62 1.45
C LEU A 118 -7.00 -3.15 0.86
N ALA A 119 -7.07 -3.05 -0.47
CA ALA A 119 -8.28 -2.73 -1.22
C ALA A 119 -9.02 -4.03 -1.56
N ASP A 120 -9.96 -4.43 -0.68
CA ASP A 120 -10.61 -5.72 -0.76
C ASP A 120 -11.85 -5.69 -1.67
N GLU A 121 -11.95 -6.63 -2.61
CA GLU A 121 -13.02 -6.75 -3.61
C GLU A 121 -13.19 -5.51 -4.49
N ILE A 122 -12.07 -4.99 -5.05
CA ILE A 122 -12.03 -3.73 -5.81
C ILE A 122 -13.02 -3.72 -6.99
N ASN A 123 -13.27 -4.87 -7.60
CA ASN A 123 -14.20 -5.04 -8.73
C ASN A 123 -15.67 -4.78 -8.38
N ARG A 124 -16.04 -4.69 -7.08
CA ARG A 124 -17.41 -4.39 -6.64
C ARG A 124 -17.74 -2.91 -6.61
N ALA A 125 -16.74 -2.05 -6.56
CA ALA A 125 -16.97 -0.62 -6.48
C ALA A 125 -17.29 0.01 -7.86
N PRO A 126 -17.99 1.15 -7.87
CA PRO A 126 -18.21 1.92 -9.09
C PRO A 126 -16.88 2.34 -9.74
N ALA A 127 -16.88 2.46 -11.08
CA ALA A 127 -15.68 2.83 -11.84
C ALA A 127 -15.02 4.14 -11.35
N LYS A 128 -15.82 5.12 -10.91
CA LYS A 128 -15.31 6.38 -10.35
C LYS A 128 -14.45 6.19 -9.11
N VAL A 129 -14.81 5.23 -8.26
CA VAL A 129 -14.06 4.91 -7.02
C VAL A 129 -12.76 4.19 -7.38
N GLN A 130 -12.83 3.24 -8.32
CA GLN A 130 -11.62 2.56 -8.83
C GLN A 130 -10.66 3.56 -9.47
N SER A 131 -11.18 4.50 -10.30
CA SER A 131 -10.36 5.56 -10.90
C SER A 131 -9.71 6.46 -9.87
N ALA A 132 -10.42 6.84 -8.80
CA ALA A 132 -9.84 7.64 -7.72
C ALA A 132 -8.70 6.92 -7.00
N LEU A 133 -8.81 5.60 -6.77
CA LEU A 133 -7.71 4.84 -6.20
C LEU A 133 -6.51 4.76 -7.15
N LEU A 134 -6.76 4.50 -8.45
CA LEU A 134 -5.70 4.47 -9.47
C LEU A 134 -4.97 5.81 -9.59
N GLU A 135 -5.70 6.93 -9.52
CA GLU A 135 -5.11 8.27 -9.49
C GLU A 135 -4.19 8.45 -8.27
N CYS A 136 -4.64 8.08 -7.07
CA CYS A 136 -3.79 8.11 -5.87
C CYS A 136 -2.53 7.25 -6.02
N MET A 137 -2.65 6.07 -6.65
CA MET A 137 -1.53 5.17 -6.89
C MET A 137 -0.51 5.74 -7.87
N GLN A 138 -0.98 6.45 -8.90
CA GLN A 138 -0.15 7.02 -9.95
C GLN A 138 0.48 8.35 -9.53
N GLU A 139 -0.33 9.26 -9.00
CA GLU A 139 0.09 10.65 -8.72
C GLU A 139 0.72 10.84 -7.34
N ARG A 140 0.58 9.85 -6.45
CA ARG A 140 1.09 9.89 -5.06
C ARG A 140 0.63 11.13 -4.28
N GLN A 141 -0.54 11.66 -4.63
CA GLN A 141 -1.14 12.81 -4.00
C GLN A 141 -2.66 12.78 -4.09
N VAL A 142 -3.31 13.55 -3.23
CA VAL A 142 -4.77 13.68 -3.15
C VAL A 142 -5.15 15.12 -2.92
N THR A 143 -6.12 15.62 -3.68
CA THR A 143 -6.68 16.96 -3.46
C THR A 143 -7.97 16.85 -2.64
N ILE A 144 -8.03 17.59 -1.52
CA ILE A 144 -9.20 17.69 -0.65
C ILE A 144 -9.59 19.17 -0.54
N GLY A 145 -10.74 19.55 -1.09
CA GLY A 145 -11.09 20.96 -1.24
C GLY A 145 -10.10 21.66 -2.19
N ASP A 146 -9.44 22.70 -1.70
CA ASP A 146 -8.48 23.50 -2.47
C ASP A 146 -7.02 23.10 -2.20
N GLU A 147 -6.77 22.11 -1.35
CA GLU A 147 -5.43 21.72 -0.93
C GLU A 147 -5.02 20.35 -1.46
N THR A 148 -3.78 20.23 -1.92
CA THR A 148 -3.19 18.97 -2.37
C THR A 148 -2.22 18.42 -1.31
N TYR A 149 -2.41 17.16 -0.96
CA TYR A 149 -1.64 16.44 0.06
C TYR A 149 -0.87 15.30 -0.60
N HIS A 150 0.42 15.21 -0.36
CA HIS A 150 1.22 14.05 -0.77
C HIS A 150 0.96 12.85 0.12
N LEU A 151 0.98 11.66 -0.49
CA LEU A 151 0.96 10.40 0.23
C LEU A 151 2.38 10.09 0.70
N GLU A 152 2.49 9.53 1.92
CA GLU A 152 3.79 9.24 2.53
C GLU A 152 4.35 7.90 2.02
N ASP A 153 5.67 7.88 1.78
CA ASP A 153 6.38 6.65 1.44
C ASP A 153 6.68 5.79 2.71
N PRO A 154 6.68 4.46 2.56
CA PRO A 154 6.30 3.70 1.39
C PRO A 154 4.78 3.70 1.19
N PHE A 155 4.31 3.68 -0.06
CA PHE A 155 2.89 3.60 -0.37
C PHE A 155 2.60 2.39 -1.25
N LEU A 156 2.00 1.35 -0.68
CA LEU A 156 1.67 0.11 -1.37
C LEU A 156 0.18 -0.20 -1.25
N VAL A 157 -0.46 -0.43 -2.38
CA VAL A 157 -1.82 -0.94 -2.45
C VAL A 157 -1.79 -2.40 -2.87
N MET A 158 -2.37 -3.27 -2.04
CA MET A 158 -2.73 -4.63 -2.44
C MET A 158 -4.23 -4.67 -2.69
N ALA A 159 -4.61 -4.75 -3.95
CA ALA A 159 -6.00 -4.91 -4.36
C ALA A 159 -6.36 -6.39 -4.49
N THR A 160 -7.60 -6.75 -4.14
CA THR A 160 -8.12 -8.11 -4.35
C THR A 160 -9.34 -8.08 -5.23
N GLN A 161 -9.50 -9.12 -6.05
CA GLN A 161 -10.75 -9.40 -6.76
C GLN A 161 -11.05 -10.90 -6.73
N ASN A 162 -12.32 -11.22 -6.65
CA ASN A 162 -12.85 -12.58 -6.68
C ASN A 162 -13.32 -12.96 -8.07
#